data_22088fc6f638fbfe413c556517f1e128
#
_entry.id   22088fc6f638fbfe413c556517f1e128
#
_cell.length_a   1.000
_cell.length_b   1.000
_cell.length_c   1.000
_cell.angle_alpha   90.00
_cell.angle_beta   90.00
_cell.angle_gamma   90.00
#
_symmetry.space_group_name_H-M   'P 1'
#
loop_
_entity.id
_entity.type
_entity.pdbx_description
1 polymer ?
#
loop_
_entity_poly.entity_id
_entity_poly.type
_entity_poly.pdbx_seq_one_letter_code
_entity_poly.pdbx_strand_id
1 'polypeptide(L)'
;MLKLENVWKIFDPGTINEKTALKGINLEIKDGEFVTVIGGNGAGKSTLLNAIAGTWSVSEGKIYIDDIDVTGMPDFKRASMIGRVFQDPMIGTASDMQLEENLALALRRGKKRGLRWGVTKEERAVFRKKLASLGLGLEDRMETTIGTLSGGQRQAVTLLMASMNAPKLLLLDEHTAALDPATASKVLEISETIVKDQKLTCLMITHNMTDAINIGDRLIMMNNGKIIVDISGAEKKKLNKTELLAKFAEVAGVQEETDSVLLS
;
A
#
# COMPACT_ATOMS: atom_id res chain seq x y z
N MET A 1 -2.71 12.24 -8.70
CA MET A 1 -3.19 11.25 -9.69
C MET A 1 -2.09 10.25 -10.04
N LEU A 2 -2.39 8.96 -10.13
CA LEU A 2 -1.47 7.93 -10.63
C LEU A 2 -1.91 7.47 -12.02
N LYS A 3 -0.99 7.38 -12.99
CA LYS A 3 -1.30 6.86 -14.33
C LYS A 3 -0.21 5.90 -14.79
N LEU A 4 -0.61 4.75 -15.27
CA LEU A 4 0.22 3.73 -15.91
C LEU A 4 -0.20 3.60 -17.37
N GLU A 5 0.75 3.64 -18.28
CA GLU A 5 0.53 3.50 -19.73
C GLU A 5 1.33 2.32 -20.27
N ASN A 6 0.63 1.27 -20.66
CA ASN A 6 1.17 0.06 -21.27
C ASN A 6 2.39 -0.50 -20.51
N VAL A 7 2.27 -0.65 -19.19
CA VAL A 7 3.39 -1.05 -18.32
C VAL A 7 3.62 -2.56 -18.39
N TRP A 8 4.86 -2.93 -18.75
CA TRP A 8 5.35 -4.31 -18.76
C TRP A 8 6.48 -4.50 -17.77
N LYS A 9 6.51 -5.68 -17.15
CA LYS A 9 7.66 -6.11 -16.35
C LYS A 9 7.99 -7.54 -16.69
N ILE A 10 9.19 -7.73 -17.21
CA ILE A 10 9.80 -9.02 -17.53
C ILE A 10 11.02 -9.17 -16.62
N PHE A 11 11.06 -10.26 -15.88
CA PHE A 11 12.23 -10.68 -15.11
C PHE A 11 13.08 -11.61 -15.94
N ASP A 12 14.39 -11.53 -15.83
CA ASP A 12 15.41 -12.37 -16.47
C ASP A 12 15.19 -12.58 -17.99
N PRO A 13 15.00 -11.47 -18.77
CA PRO A 13 14.66 -11.57 -20.18
C PRO A 13 15.72 -12.31 -20.97
N GLY A 14 15.29 -13.19 -21.88
CA GLY A 14 16.17 -14.00 -22.73
C GLY A 14 16.83 -15.20 -22.02
N THR A 15 16.43 -15.50 -20.80
CA THR A 15 16.92 -16.68 -20.05
C THR A 15 15.82 -17.74 -19.87
N ILE A 16 16.21 -18.93 -19.44
CA ILE A 16 15.26 -20.02 -19.11
C ILE A 16 14.33 -19.68 -17.94
N ASN A 17 14.67 -18.65 -17.14
CA ASN A 17 13.91 -18.17 -16.00
C ASN A 17 13.08 -16.93 -16.35
N GLU A 18 12.96 -16.59 -17.63
CA GLU A 18 12.17 -15.43 -18.06
C GLU A 18 10.72 -15.53 -17.55
N LYS A 19 10.28 -14.50 -16.86
CA LYS A 19 8.91 -14.39 -16.35
C LYS A 19 8.33 -13.03 -16.62
N THR A 20 7.29 -12.98 -17.45
CA THR A 20 6.50 -11.76 -17.65
C THR A 20 5.49 -11.61 -16.53
N ALA A 21 5.76 -10.68 -15.61
CA ALA A 21 4.96 -10.47 -14.40
C ALA A 21 3.89 -9.38 -14.56
N LEU A 22 4.11 -8.38 -15.45
CA LEU A 22 3.10 -7.40 -15.85
C LEU A 22 3.01 -7.39 -17.38
N LYS A 23 1.80 -7.34 -17.90
CA LYS A 23 1.51 -7.51 -19.33
C LYS A 23 0.64 -6.37 -19.87
N GLY A 24 1.26 -5.20 -20.11
CA GLY A 24 0.60 -4.05 -20.71
C GLY A 24 -0.45 -3.42 -19.77
N ILE A 25 -0.10 -3.19 -18.51
CA ILE A 25 -1.01 -2.59 -17.54
C ILE A 25 -1.29 -1.14 -17.92
N ASN A 26 -2.58 -0.84 -18.09
CA ASN A 26 -3.13 0.50 -18.18
C ASN A 26 -4.00 0.74 -16.95
N LEU A 27 -3.70 1.76 -16.17
CA LEU A 27 -4.41 2.07 -14.93
C LEU A 27 -4.34 3.57 -14.67
N GLU A 28 -5.46 4.17 -14.37
CA GLU A 28 -5.54 5.55 -13.90
C GLU A 28 -6.28 5.58 -12.57
N ILE A 29 -5.66 6.20 -11.55
CA ILE A 29 -6.25 6.41 -10.22
C ILE A 29 -6.34 7.92 -9.99
N LYS A 30 -7.56 8.39 -9.71
CA LYS A 30 -7.83 9.81 -9.49
C LYS A 30 -7.33 10.27 -8.13
N ASP A 31 -7.13 11.57 -7.99
CA ASP A 31 -6.77 12.16 -6.69
C ASP A 31 -7.84 11.85 -5.64
N GLY A 32 -7.38 11.41 -4.47
CA GLY A 32 -8.25 11.03 -3.36
C GLY A 32 -9.00 9.72 -3.53
N GLU A 33 -8.79 8.98 -4.64
CA GLU A 33 -9.41 7.67 -4.86
C GLU A 33 -8.71 6.59 -4.03
N PHE A 34 -9.49 5.76 -3.34
CA PHE A 34 -8.97 4.60 -2.61
C PHE A 34 -9.29 3.33 -3.40
N VAL A 35 -8.26 2.73 -3.97
CA VAL A 35 -8.36 1.53 -4.81
C VAL A 35 -7.85 0.31 -4.07
N THR A 36 -8.64 -0.76 -4.03
CA THR A 36 -8.25 -2.08 -3.54
C THR A 36 -7.86 -2.99 -4.70
N VAL A 37 -6.79 -3.76 -4.54
CA VAL A 37 -6.27 -4.71 -5.55
C VAL A 37 -6.25 -6.10 -4.96
N ILE A 38 -6.92 -7.04 -5.63
CA ILE A 38 -6.94 -8.47 -5.28
C ILE A 38 -6.45 -9.32 -6.44
N GLY A 39 -6.25 -10.59 -6.19
CA GLY A 39 -5.83 -11.61 -7.17
C GLY A 39 -5.02 -12.71 -6.50
N GLY A 40 -4.90 -13.85 -7.15
CA GLY A 40 -4.16 -15.00 -6.67
C GLY A 40 -2.65 -14.76 -6.54
N ASN A 41 -1.96 -15.73 -5.98
CA ASN A 41 -0.50 -15.74 -5.91
C ASN A 41 0.09 -15.72 -7.33
N GLY A 42 1.08 -14.86 -7.56
CA GLY A 42 1.67 -14.69 -8.88
C GLY A 42 0.87 -13.85 -9.87
N ALA A 43 -0.30 -13.28 -9.49
CA ALA A 43 -1.11 -12.43 -10.33
C ALA A 43 -0.42 -11.11 -10.77
N GLY A 44 0.69 -10.72 -10.12
CA GLY A 44 1.44 -9.51 -10.44
C GLY A 44 1.21 -8.34 -9.48
N LYS A 45 0.41 -8.51 -8.42
CA LYS A 45 0.04 -7.44 -7.47
C LYS A 45 1.25 -6.74 -6.85
N SER A 46 2.12 -7.49 -6.16
CA SER A 46 3.33 -6.93 -5.54
C SER A 46 4.33 -6.40 -6.58
N THR A 47 4.35 -7.00 -7.80
CA THR A 47 5.15 -6.47 -8.92
C THR A 47 4.64 -5.11 -9.35
N LEU A 48 3.32 -4.94 -9.47
CA LEU A 48 2.69 -3.65 -9.79
C LEU A 48 3.06 -2.58 -8.74
N LEU A 49 2.91 -2.91 -7.46
CA LEU A 49 3.23 -1.99 -6.37
C LEU A 49 4.72 -1.61 -6.34
N ASN A 50 5.62 -2.59 -6.53
CA ASN A 50 7.07 -2.35 -6.59
C ASN A 50 7.48 -1.53 -7.83
N ALA A 51 6.81 -1.70 -8.98
CA ALA A 51 7.03 -0.88 -10.17
C ALA A 51 6.61 0.58 -9.93
N ILE A 52 5.45 0.80 -9.29
CA ILE A 52 4.97 2.14 -8.92
C ILE A 52 5.92 2.78 -7.89
N ALA A 53 6.34 2.04 -6.88
CA ALA A 53 7.28 2.51 -5.86
C ALA A 53 8.69 2.82 -6.42
N GLY A 54 9.05 2.25 -7.57
CA GLY A 54 10.38 2.40 -8.18
C GLY A 54 11.43 1.44 -7.64
N THR A 55 11.02 0.46 -6.85
CA THR A 55 11.89 -0.63 -6.36
C THR A 55 12.34 -1.52 -7.51
N TRP A 56 11.45 -1.74 -8.49
CA TRP A 56 11.77 -2.42 -9.74
C TRP A 56 11.51 -1.52 -10.94
N SER A 57 12.47 -1.46 -11.85
CA SER A 57 12.30 -0.80 -13.15
C SER A 57 11.28 -1.58 -14.00
N VAL A 58 10.45 -0.88 -14.74
CA VAL A 58 9.58 -1.48 -15.75
C VAL A 58 10.40 -1.82 -17.00
N SER A 59 9.96 -2.83 -17.76
CA SER A 59 10.59 -3.23 -19.01
C SER A 59 10.14 -2.35 -20.17
N GLU A 60 8.84 -1.99 -20.19
CA GLU A 60 8.22 -1.09 -21.17
C GLU A 60 7.11 -0.28 -20.50
N GLY A 61 6.65 0.77 -21.21
CA GLY A 61 5.58 1.65 -20.76
C GLY A 61 6.05 2.78 -19.86
N LYS A 62 5.08 3.51 -19.29
CA LYS A 62 5.34 4.70 -18.49
C LYS A 62 4.49 4.74 -17.24
N ILE A 63 5.04 5.37 -16.20
CA ILE A 63 4.36 5.61 -14.91
C ILE A 63 4.46 7.10 -14.57
N TYR A 64 3.31 7.71 -14.26
CA TYR A 64 3.21 9.11 -13.88
C TYR A 64 2.56 9.26 -12.50
N ILE A 65 3.06 10.19 -11.71
CA ILE A 65 2.47 10.65 -10.45
C ILE A 65 2.31 12.17 -10.54
N ASP A 66 1.08 12.67 -10.48
CA ASP A 66 0.76 14.10 -10.66
C ASP A 66 1.44 14.69 -11.92
N ASP A 67 1.26 14.04 -13.05
CA ASP A 67 1.82 14.42 -14.36
C ASP A 67 3.36 14.39 -14.46
N ILE A 68 4.03 13.97 -13.40
CA ILE A 68 5.49 13.77 -13.39
C ILE A 68 5.79 12.35 -13.88
N ASP A 69 6.56 12.23 -14.98
CA ASP A 69 7.08 10.94 -15.43
C ASP A 69 8.11 10.42 -14.41
N VAL A 70 7.72 9.37 -13.69
CA VAL A 70 8.56 8.73 -12.68
C VAL A 70 9.20 7.43 -13.16
N THR A 71 9.00 7.03 -14.42
CA THR A 71 9.40 5.73 -14.98
C THR A 71 10.86 5.37 -14.69
N GLY A 72 11.78 6.27 -14.99
CA GLY A 72 13.21 6.09 -14.70
C GLY A 72 13.68 6.65 -13.36
N MET A 73 12.75 7.14 -12.52
CA MET A 73 13.10 7.75 -11.24
C MET A 73 13.35 6.67 -10.19
N PRO A 74 14.50 6.64 -9.50
CA PRO A 74 14.77 5.67 -8.44
C PRO A 74 13.87 5.88 -7.22
N ASP A 75 13.65 4.82 -6.46
CA ASP A 75 12.75 4.73 -5.30
C ASP A 75 12.96 5.83 -4.26
N PHE A 76 14.22 6.14 -3.90
CA PHE A 76 14.53 7.18 -2.91
C PHE A 76 14.08 8.58 -3.34
N LYS A 77 14.01 8.86 -4.64
CA LYS A 77 13.46 10.12 -5.17
C LYS A 77 11.92 10.10 -5.12
N ARG A 78 11.31 8.95 -5.50
CA ARG A 78 9.85 8.77 -5.39
C ARG A 78 9.36 8.79 -3.94
N ALA A 79 10.20 8.45 -2.97
CA ALA A 79 9.87 8.47 -1.53
C ALA A 79 9.41 9.85 -1.01
N SER A 80 9.68 10.95 -1.72
CA SER A 80 9.12 12.26 -1.39
C SER A 80 7.63 12.39 -1.75
N MET A 81 7.14 11.58 -2.69
CA MET A 81 5.77 11.60 -3.22
C MET A 81 4.95 10.39 -2.74
N ILE A 82 5.62 9.29 -2.42
CA ILE A 82 4.98 8.01 -2.08
C ILE A 82 5.16 7.69 -0.60
N GLY A 83 4.07 7.40 0.10
CA GLY A 83 4.07 6.68 1.38
C GLY A 83 3.92 5.18 1.11
N ARG A 84 4.68 4.33 1.78
CA ARG A 84 4.56 2.89 1.63
C ARG A 84 4.48 2.20 2.99
N VAL A 85 3.55 1.26 3.10
CA VAL A 85 3.41 0.33 4.23
C VAL A 85 3.61 -1.07 3.70
N PHE A 86 4.50 -1.83 4.32
CA PHE A 86 4.86 -3.19 3.93
C PHE A 86 4.01 -4.21 4.69
N GLN A 87 3.97 -5.43 4.17
CA GLN A 87 3.34 -6.57 4.83
C GLN A 87 4.01 -6.84 6.19
N ASP A 88 5.35 -6.83 6.24
CA ASP A 88 6.10 -6.90 7.48
C ASP A 88 6.37 -5.48 8.02
N PRO A 89 5.79 -5.11 9.17
CA PRO A 89 5.99 -3.79 9.78
C PRO A 89 7.44 -3.53 10.22
N MET A 90 8.28 -4.57 10.33
CA MET A 90 9.69 -4.41 10.65
C MET A 90 10.46 -3.70 9.55
N ILE A 91 10.08 -3.90 8.29
CA ILE A 91 10.76 -3.30 7.12
C ILE A 91 10.61 -1.77 7.11
N GLY A 92 9.49 -1.26 7.62
CA GLY A 92 9.17 0.17 7.63
C GLY A 92 9.72 0.94 8.85
N THR A 93 10.38 0.27 9.81
CA THR A 93 10.78 0.84 11.09
C THR A 93 12.22 0.51 11.47
N ALA A 94 12.86 1.40 12.24
CA ALA A 94 14.13 1.12 12.91
C ALA A 94 13.81 0.51 14.30
N SER A 95 13.83 -0.80 14.40
CA SER A 95 13.33 -1.57 15.56
C SER A 95 14.00 -1.20 16.88
N ASP A 96 15.29 -0.84 16.83
CA ASP A 96 16.11 -0.53 18.02
C ASP A 96 16.00 0.95 18.45
N MET A 97 15.32 1.78 17.65
CA MET A 97 15.11 3.19 17.96
C MET A 97 13.78 3.41 18.67
N GLN A 98 13.68 4.52 19.38
CA GLN A 98 12.45 4.94 20.05
C GLN A 98 11.35 5.29 19.04
N LEU A 99 10.10 5.21 19.48
CA LEU A 99 8.93 5.56 18.67
C LEU A 99 9.02 7.00 18.14
N GLU A 100 9.37 7.97 18.98
CA GLU A 100 9.49 9.37 18.55
C GLU A 100 10.63 9.60 17.56
N GLU A 101 11.73 8.84 17.65
CA GLU A 101 12.83 8.92 16.71
C GLU A 101 12.42 8.39 15.32
N ASN A 102 11.69 7.28 15.28
CA ASN A 102 11.10 6.75 14.04
C ASN A 102 10.17 7.77 13.38
N LEU A 103 9.29 8.41 14.16
CA LEU A 103 8.42 9.47 13.66
C LEU A 103 9.21 10.67 13.14
N ALA A 104 10.29 11.05 13.82
CA ALA A 104 11.16 12.13 13.39
C ALA A 104 11.87 11.82 12.07
N LEU A 105 12.32 10.56 11.87
CA LEU A 105 12.86 10.11 10.58
C LEU A 105 11.81 10.20 9.46
N ALA A 106 10.60 9.74 9.73
CA ALA A 106 9.49 9.80 8.77
C ALA A 106 9.14 11.25 8.39
N LEU A 107 9.06 12.16 9.38
CA LEU A 107 8.77 13.58 9.17
C LEU A 107 9.81 14.26 8.28
N ARG A 108 11.05 13.80 8.32
CA ARG A 108 12.19 14.36 7.55
C ARG A 108 12.38 13.72 6.18
N ARG A 109 11.55 12.74 5.81
CA ARG A 109 11.62 12.07 4.50
C ARG A 109 11.47 13.10 3.38
N GLY A 110 12.39 13.05 2.40
CA GLY A 110 12.41 13.97 1.25
C GLY A 110 12.90 15.39 1.55
N LYS A 111 13.28 15.71 2.81
CA LYS A 111 13.77 17.04 3.18
C LYS A 111 15.31 17.05 3.31
N LYS A 112 15.92 18.20 3.02
CA LYS A 112 17.36 18.40 3.28
C LYS A 112 17.62 18.31 4.78
N ARG A 113 18.65 17.56 5.16
CA ARG A 113 19.06 17.37 6.57
C ARG A 113 20.22 18.32 6.89
N GLY A 114 20.14 18.98 8.04
CA GLY A 114 21.22 19.73 8.64
C GLY A 114 21.58 19.16 10.02
N LEU A 115 22.57 19.73 10.67
CA LEU A 115 22.91 19.42 12.07
C LEU A 115 21.83 20.03 12.98
N ARG A 116 20.92 19.19 13.46
CA ARG A 116 19.81 19.55 14.38
C ARG A 116 19.65 18.45 15.42
N TRP A 117 19.03 18.80 16.56
CA TRP A 117 18.61 17.83 17.58
C TRP A 117 17.68 16.77 16.96
N GLY A 118 17.77 15.57 17.47
CA GLY A 118 17.01 14.41 16.95
C GLY A 118 15.50 14.63 16.97
N VAL A 119 14.93 15.04 18.12
CA VAL A 119 13.51 15.37 18.29
C VAL A 119 13.42 16.66 19.09
N THR A 120 12.65 17.64 18.59
CA THR A 120 12.39 18.90 19.30
C THR A 120 11.15 18.79 20.19
N LYS A 121 10.96 19.73 21.13
CA LYS A 121 9.76 19.78 21.98
C LYS A 121 8.48 19.99 21.16
N GLU A 122 8.55 20.80 20.10
CA GLU A 122 7.45 21.08 19.19
C GLU A 122 7.09 19.81 18.38
N GLU A 123 8.08 19.12 17.84
CA GLU A 123 7.89 17.84 17.13
C GLU A 123 7.25 16.79 18.06
N ARG A 124 7.72 16.70 19.31
CA ARG A 124 7.16 15.78 20.33
C ARG A 124 5.68 16.05 20.60
N ALA A 125 5.27 17.32 20.69
CA ALA A 125 3.87 17.70 20.85
C ALA A 125 3.01 17.29 19.64
N VAL A 126 3.52 17.46 18.42
CA VAL A 126 2.87 17.02 17.18
C VAL A 126 2.75 15.50 17.14
N PHE A 127 3.82 14.77 17.50
CA PHE A 127 3.81 13.31 17.52
C PHE A 127 2.81 12.76 18.52
N ARG A 128 2.77 13.32 19.73
CA ARG A 128 1.79 12.95 20.76
C ARG A 128 0.36 13.06 20.24
N LYS A 129 0.01 14.18 19.62
CA LYS A 129 -1.32 14.38 19.03
C LYS A 129 -1.65 13.36 17.93
N LYS A 130 -0.69 13.08 17.05
CA LYS A 130 -0.87 12.11 15.96
C LYS A 130 -0.98 10.68 16.49
N LEU A 131 -0.21 10.30 17.51
CA LEU A 131 -0.31 9.00 18.15
C LEU A 131 -1.64 8.83 18.88
N ALA A 132 -2.11 9.86 19.58
CA ALA A 132 -3.42 9.85 20.24
C ALA A 132 -4.58 9.59 19.27
N SER A 133 -4.48 10.08 18.02
CA SER A 133 -5.51 9.83 17.00
C SER A 133 -5.61 8.36 16.56
N LEU A 134 -4.60 7.52 16.86
CA LEU A 134 -4.66 6.10 16.58
C LEU A 134 -5.51 5.32 17.61
N GLY A 135 -5.74 5.90 18.81
CA GLY A 135 -6.50 5.26 19.89
C GLY A 135 -5.85 3.99 20.46
N LEU A 136 -4.51 3.94 20.49
CA LEU A 136 -3.73 2.77 20.92
C LEU A 136 -2.88 3.01 22.18
N GLY A 137 -3.02 4.17 22.84
CA GLY A 137 -2.26 4.56 24.05
C GLY A 137 -0.76 4.75 23.80
N LEU A 138 -0.36 5.02 22.56
CA LEU A 138 1.04 5.19 22.17
C LEU A 138 1.58 6.59 22.44
N GLU A 139 0.70 7.57 22.61
CA GLU A 139 1.01 8.96 22.93
C GLU A 139 1.78 9.12 24.25
N ASP A 140 1.60 8.20 25.18
CA ASP A 140 2.30 8.17 26.47
C ASP A 140 3.54 7.26 26.48
N ARG A 141 3.84 6.62 25.35
CA ARG A 141 4.92 5.64 25.19
C ARG A 141 5.94 6.04 24.12
N MET A 142 6.11 7.33 23.86
CA MET A 142 6.95 7.82 22.75
C MET A 142 8.44 7.45 22.87
N GLU A 143 8.95 7.27 24.09
CA GLU A 143 10.33 6.85 24.36
C GLU A 143 10.50 5.32 24.36
N THR A 144 9.43 4.56 24.17
CA THR A 144 9.49 3.09 24.06
C THR A 144 10.16 2.70 22.75
N THR A 145 11.04 1.72 22.78
CA THR A 145 11.66 1.12 21.59
C THR A 145 10.59 0.46 20.71
N ILE A 146 10.58 0.80 19.43
CA ILE A 146 9.47 0.38 18.53
C ILE A 146 9.41 -1.15 18.38
N GLY A 147 10.55 -1.84 18.49
CA GLY A 147 10.64 -3.29 18.47
C GLY A 147 9.86 -4.01 19.58
N THR A 148 9.50 -3.32 20.68
CA THR A 148 8.73 -3.89 21.80
C THR A 148 7.21 -3.71 21.63
N LEU A 149 6.76 -3.01 20.60
CA LEU A 149 5.34 -2.84 20.30
C LEU A 149 4.73 -4.14 19.75
N SER A 150 3.43 -4.35 19.99
CA SER A 150 2.71 -5.43 19.32
C SER A 150 2.69 -5.26 17.79
N GLY A 151 2.45 -6.33 17.05
CA GLY A 151 2.38 -6.29 15.58
C GLY A 151 1.41 -5.21 15.08
N GLY A 152 0.21 -5.17 15.63
CA GLY A 152 -0.80 -4.17 15.25
C GLY A 152 -0.44 -2.74 15.64
N GLN A 153 0.13 -2.54 16.83
CA GLN A 153 0.62 -1.21 17.23
C GLN A 153 1.72 -0.73 16.29
N ARG A 154 2.67 -1.59 15.94
CA ARG A 154 3.75 -1.27 15.00
C ARG A 154 3.21 -0.98 13.62
N GLN A 155 2.22 -1.76 13.14
CA GLN A 155 1.59 -1.54 11.85
C GLN A 155 0.87 -0.19 11.79
N ALA A 156 0.12 0.17 12.84
CA ALA A 156 -0.54 1.48 12.93
C ALA A 156 0.48 2.64 12.94
N VAL A 157 1.62 2.46 13.64
CA VAL A 157 2.72 3.44 13.61
C VAL A 157 3.34 3.55 12.22
N THR A 158 3.58 2.42 11.54
CA THR A 158 4.13 2.42 10.16
C THR A 158 3.22 3.16 9.21
N LEU A 159 1.90 2.96 9.32
CA LEU A 159 0.89 3.67 8.55
C LEU A 159 0.90 5.17 8.85
N LEU A 160 0.98 5.56 10.13
CA LEU A 160 1.13 6.96 10.52
C LEU A 160 2.40 7.57 9.92
N MET A 161 3.53 6.88 10.01
CA MET A 161 4.81 7.32 9.43
C MET A 161 4.72 7.48 7.91
N ALA A 162 4.06 6.56 7.20
CA ALA A 162 3.88 6.60 5.75
C ALA A 162 3.03 7.81 5.32
N SER A 163 2.00 8.17 6.09
CA SER A 163 1.07 9.27 5.82
C SER A 163 1.50 10.64 6.36
N MET A 164 2.58 10.70 7.15
CA MET A 164 2.95 11.87 7.97
C MET A 164 3.19 13.17 7.18
N ASN A 165 3.74 13.04 5.97
CA ASN A 165 4.02 14.15 5.06
C ASN A 165 2.95 14.34 3.97
N ALA A 166 1.73 13.81 4.16
CA ALA A 166 0.65 13.83 3.17
C ALA A 166 1.16 13.46 1.77
N PRO A 167 1.60 12.20 1.55
CA PRO A 167 2.13 11.77 0.27
C PRO A 167 1.07 11.90 -0.83
N LYS A 168 1.51 12.05 -2.08
CA LYS A 168 0.63 12.04 -3.25
C LYS A 168 -0.04 10.70 -3.47
N LEU A 169 0.66 9.62 -3.09
CA LEU A 169 0.19 8.25 -3.22
C LEU A 169 0.60 7.44 -1.98
N LEU A 170 -0.37 6.76 -1.38
CA LEU A 170 -0.15 5.80 -0.30
C LEU A 170 -0.27 4.38 -0.86
N LEU A 171 0.77 3.58 -0.68
CA LEU A 171 0.82 2.17 -1.09
C LEU A 171 0.75 1.28 0.15
N LEU A 172 -0.27 0.43 0.22
CA LEU A 172 -0.49 -0.53 1.31
C LEU A 172 -0.35 -1.95 0.76
N ASP A 173 0.69 -2.67 1.20
CA ASP A 173 1.03 -4.01 0.69
C ASP A 173 0.66 -5.07 1.72
N GLU A 174 -0.55 -5.65 1.63
CA GLU A 174 -1.06 -6.71 2.53
C GLU A 174 -0.81 -6.44 4.02
N HIS A 175 -0.93 -5.17 4.41
CA HIS A 175 -0.46 -4.64 5.68
C HIS A 175 -1.20 -5.16 6.93
N THR A 176 -2.21 -5.99 6.76
CA THR A 176 -2.97 -6.64 7.85
C THR A 176 -2.84 -8.16 7.86
N ALA A 177 -2.15 -8.74 6.88
CA ALA A 177 -2.10 -10.21 6.68
C ALA A 177 -1.46 -10.98 7.84
N ALA A 178 -0.49 -10.37 8.54
CA ALA A 178 0.22 -11.01 9.65
C ALA A 178 -0.42 -10.75 11.03
N LEU A 179 -1.61 -10.14 11.07
CA LEU A 179 -2.30 -9.75 12.30
C LEU A 179 -3.47 -10.69 12.62
N ASP A 180 -3.79 -10.82 13.89
CA ASP A 180 -5.03 -11.47 14.29
C ASP A 180 -6.27 -10.67 13.81
N PRO A 181 -7.44 -11.31 13.63
CA PRO A 181 -8.61 -10.68 13.00
C PRO A 181 -9.08 -9.38 13.69
N ALA A 182 -9.04 -9.32 15.02
CA ALA A 182 -9.49 -8.15 15.76
C ALA A 182 -8.52 -6.96 15.55
N THR A 183 -7.24 -7.23 15.62
CA THR A 183 -6.18 -6.25 15.37
C THR A 183 -6.17 -5.79 13.90
N ALA A 184 -6.34 -6.72 12.95
CA ALA A 184 -6.45 -6.42 11.53
C ALA A 184 -7.60 -5.45 11.24
N SER A 185 -8.80 -5.70 11.79
CA SER A 185 -9.96 -4.82 11.65
C SER A 185 -9.67 -3.41 12.19
N LYS A 186 -8.98 -3.30 13.32
CA LYS A 186 -8.62 -2.01 13.90
C LYS A 186 -7.61 -1.25 13.04
N VAL A 187 -6.60 -1.93 12.49
CA VAL A 187 -5.62 -1.32 11.59
C VAL A 187 -6.28 -0.88 10.28
N LEU A 188 -7.24 -1.63 9.75
CA LEU A 188 -8.02 -1.24 8.57
C LEU A 188 -8.86 0.01 8.83
N GLU A 189 -9.56 0.10 9.97
CA GLU A 189 -10.30 1.29 10.38
C GLU A 189 -9.40 2.53 10.46
N ILE A 190 -8.22 2.38 11.06
CA ILE A 190 -7.21 3.46 11.11
C ILE A 190 -6.76 3.85 9.69
N SER A 191 -6.55 2.86 8.80
CA SER A 191 -6.14 3.11 7.41
C SER A 191 -7.19 3.94 6.65
N GLU A 192 -8.47 3.56 6.74
CA GLU A 192 -9.57 4.30 6.12
C GLU A 192 -9.69 5.72 6.68
N THR A 193 -9.58 5.87 8.00
CA THR A 193 -9.64 7.18 8.66
C THR A 193 -8.52 8.10 8.16
N ILE A 194 -7.27 7.61 8.15
CA ILE A 194 -6.12 8.39 7.69
C ILE A 194 -6.27 8.80 6.21
N VAL A 195 -6.66 7.85 5.35
CA VAL A 195 -6.85 8.11 3.92
C VAL A 195 -7.94 9.15 3.70
N LYS A 196 -9.07 9.01 4.37
CA LYS A 196 -10.22 9.91 4.25
C LYS A 196 -9.93 11.31 4.80
N ASP A 197 -9.38 11.41 6.01
CA ASP A 197 -9.13 12.69 6.67
C ASP A 197 -8.09 13.52 5.93
N GLN A 198 -7.07 12.87 5.36
CA GLN A 198 -6.01 13.53 4.61
C GLN A 198 -6.29 13.58 3.10
N LYS A 199 -7.40 13.01 2.63
CA LYS A 199 -7.79 12.90 1.20
C LYS A 199 -6.66 12.31 0.34
N LEU A 200 -6.01 11.25 0.85
CA LEU A 200 -4.89 10.61 0.15
C LEU A 200 -5.40 9.75 -1.00
N THR A 201 -4.67 9.75 -2.12
CA THR A 201 -4.81 8.70 -3.12
C THR A 201 -4.17 7.43 -2.57
N CYS A 202 -4.91 6.31 -2.57
CA CYS A 202 -4.44 5.08 -1.94
C CYS A 202 -4.59 3.86 -2.87
N LEU A 203 -3.56 3.03 -2.93
CA LEU A 203 -3.59 1.71 -3.56
C LEU A 203 -3.26 0.65 -2.52
N MET A 204 -4.24 -0.19 -2.18
CA MET A 204 -4.12 -1.25 -1.17
C MET A 204 -4.19 -2.62 -1.82
N ILE A 205 -3.16 -3.42 -1.65
CA ILE A 205 -3.19 -4.86 -1.96
C ILE A 205 -3.72 -5.61 -0.75
N THR A 206 -4.66 -6.51 -0.97
CA THR A 206 -5.16 -7.45 0.04
C THR A 206 -5.49 -8.79 -0.62
N HIS A 207 -5.35 -9.87 0.15
CA HIS A 207 -5.85 -11.19 -0.22
C HIS A 207 -7.25 -11.47 0.36
N ASN A 208 -7.74 -10.59 1.25
CA ASN A 208 -9.06 -10.70 1.83
C ASN A 208 -10.12 -10.04 0.94
N MET A 209 -10.98 -10.86 0.32
CA MET A 209 -12.05 -10.36 -0.57
C MET A 209 -13.06 -9.48 0.15
N THR A 210 -13.38 -9.80 1.42
CA THR A 210 -14.33 -9.02 2.21
C THR A 210 -13.80 -7.61 2.44
N ASP A 211 -12.53 -7.48 2.79
CA ASP A 211 -11.88 -6.18 2.95
C ASP A 211 -11.86 -5.42 1.62
N ALA A 212 -11.51 -6.10 0.52
CA ALA A 212 -11.44 -5.48 -0.80
C ALA A 212 -12.78 -4.94 -1.28
N ILE A 213 -13.90 -5.64 -0.96
CA ILE A 213 -15.26 -5.21 -1.30
C ILE A 213 -15.68 -4.01 -0.44
N ASN A 214 -15.42 -4.06 0.86
CA ASN A 214 -15.95 -3.10 1.82
C ASN A 214 -15.13 -1.80 1.90
N ILE A 215 -13.82 -1.86 1.59
CA ILE A 215 -12.89 -0.73 1.76
C ILE A 215 -12.65 -0.02 0.44
N GLY A 216 -12.62 1.31 0.48
CA GLY A 216 -12.30 2.18 -0.66
C GLY A 216 -13.40 2.29 -1.72
N ASP A 217 -13.08 3.01 -2.78
CA ASP A 217 -14.04 3.46 -3.81
C ASP A 217 -14.09 2.54 -5.03
N ARG A 218 -12.99 1.81 -5.30
CA ARG A 218 -12.79 0.99 -6.49
C ARG A 218 -12.05 -0.30 -6.14
N LEU A 219 -12.42 -1.37 -6.81
CA LEU A 219 -11.82 -2.70 -6.70
C LEU A 219 -11.27 -3.12 -8.05
N ILE A 220 -10.01 -3.52 -8.06
CA ILE A 220 -9.31 -4.08 -9.21
C ILE A 220 -8.95 -5.53 -8.89
N MET A 221 -9.19 -6.43 -9.84
CA MET A 221 -8.71 -7.80 -9.76
C MET A 221 -7.65 -8.03 -10.82
N MET A 222 -6.52 -8.59 -10.37
CA MET A 222 -5.43 -8.99 -11.25
C MET A 222 -5.34 -10.50 -11.39
N ASN A 223 -5.04 -10.95 -12.60
CA ASN A 223 -4.71 -12.33 -12.90
C ASN A 223 -3.64 -12.38 -13.99
N ASN A 224 -2.62 -13.23 -13.82
CA ASN A 224 -1.57 -13.50 -14.78
C ASN A 224 -0.92 -12.24 -15.39
N GLY A 225 -0.68 -11.23 -14.57
CA GLY A 225 -0.06 -9.96 -14.94
C GLY A 225 -0.96 -8.97 -15.67
N LYS A 226 -2.27 -9.17 -15.67
CA LYS A 226 -3.28 -8.28 -16.29
C LYS A 226 -4.32 -7.85 -15.27
N ILE A 227 -4.93 -6.69 -15.49
CA ILE A 227 -6.18 -6.30 -14.83
C ILE A 227 -7.32 -6.99 -15.58
N ILE A 228 -8.10 -7.79 -14.87
CA ILE A 228 -9.21 -8.58 -15.45
C ILE A 228 -10.58 -8.07 -14.99
N VAL A 229 -10.66 -7.42 -13.84
CA VAL A 229 -11.88 -6.80 -13.31
C VAL A 229 -11.53 -5.42 -12.78
N ASP A 230 -12.40 -4.45 -13.02
CA ASP A 230 -12.26 -3.07 -12.56
C ASP A 230 -13.65 -2.52 -12.26
N ILE A 231 -13.99 -2.39 -10.99
CA ILE A 231 -15.33 -2.08 -10.50
C ILE A 231 -15.27 -0.88 -9.56
N SER A 232 -16.13 0.11 -9.75
CA SER A 232 -16.15 1.33 -8.92
C SER A 232 -17.57 1.81 -8.62
N GLY A 233 -17.68 2.75 -7.68
CA GLY A 233 -18.90 3.48 -7.38
C GLY A 233 -20.09 2.60 -6.99
N ALA A 234 -21.23 2.78 -7.66
CA ALA A 234 -22.48 2.08 -7.31
C ALA A 234 -22.40 0.57 -7.55
N GLU A 235 -21.60 0.12 -8.53
CA GLU A 235 -21.40 -1.31 -8.80
C GLU A 235 -20.61 -1.97 -7.64
N LYS A 236 -19.53 -1.33 -7.18
CA LYS A 236 -18.76 -1.84 -6.02
C LYS A 236 -19.63 -1.94 -4.77
N LYS A 237 -20.49 -0.97 -4.51
CA LYS A 237 -21.36 -0.96 -3.30
C LYS A 237 -22.38 -2.09 -3.26
N LYS A 238 -22.72 -2.68 -4.41
CA LYS A 238 -23.66 -3.80 -4.51
C LYS A 238 -22.95 -5.15 -4.56
N LEU A 239 -21.63 -5.14 -4.74
CA LEU A 239 -20.84 -6.33 -4.94
C LEU A 239 -20.82 -7.18 -3.67
N ASN A 240 -20.99 -8.49 -3.83
CA ASN A 240 -20.78 -9.47 -2.78
C ASN A 240 -19.70 -10.49 -3.19
N LYS A 241 -19.25 -11.31 -2.23
CA LYS A 241 -18.17 -12.28 -2.46
C LYS A 241 -18.52 -13.27 -3.59
N THR A 242 -19.75 -13.75 -3.63
CA THR A 242 -20.21 -14.72 -4.66
C THR A 242 -20.18 -14.13 -6.07
N GLU A 243 -20.66 -12.89 -6.22
CA GLU A 243 -20.60 -12.19 -7.51
C GLU A 243 -19.17 -11.89 -7.95
N LEU A 244 -18.28 -11.53 -7.01
CA LEU A 244 -16.88 -11.30 -7.31
C LEU A 244 -16.18 -12.57 -7.78
N LEU A 245 -16.46 -13.72 -7.14
CA LEU A 245 -15.96 -15.04 -7.55
C LEU A 245 -16.51 -15.45 -8.92
N ALA A 246 -17.80 -15.21 -9.19
CA ALA A 246 -18.39 -15.49 -10.50
C ALA A 246 -17.73 -14.67 -11.62
N LYS A 247 -17.51 -13.36 -11.41
CA LYS A 247 -16.78 -12.51 -12.36
C LYS A 247 -15.35 -13.00 -12.59
N PHE A 248 -14.68 -13.49 -11.54
CA PHE A 248 -13.35 -14.07 -11.69
C PHE A 248 -13.37 -15.33 -12.55
N ALA A 249 -14.28 -16.26 -12.26
CA ALA A 249 -14.41 -17.52 -13.01
C ALA A 249 -14.71 -17.27 -14.49
N GLU A 250 -15.59 -16.33 -14.80
CA GLU A 250 -15.97 -15.94 -16.16
C GLU A 250 -14.76 -15.43 -16.96
N VAL A 251 -13.96 -14.52 -16.37
CA VAL A 251 -12.85 -13.87 -17.08
C VAL A 251 -11.57 -14.72 -17.07
N ALA A 252 -11.34 -15.49 -16.01
CA ALA A 252 -10.18 -16.38 -15.93
C ALA A 252 -10.31 -17.67 -16.73
N GLY A 253 -11.52 -18.00 -17.22
CA GLY A 253 -11.79 -19.24 -17.98
C GLY A 253 -11.69 -20.52 -17.14
N VAL A 254 -11.76 -20.40 -15.80
CA VAL A 254 -11.68 -21.52 -14.87
C VAL A 254 -13.10 -21.89 -14.43
N GLN A 255 -13.65 -22.96 -15.00
CA GLN A 255 -14.80 -23.65 -14.41
C GLN A 255 -14.26 -24.57 -13.30
N GLU A 256 -14.73 -24.39 -12.07
CA GLU A 256 -14.62 -25.30 -10.94
C GLU A 256 -13.21 -25.59 -10.36
N GLU A 257 -12.54 -24.55 -9.79
CA GLU A 257 -11.55 -24.78 -8.69
C GLU A 257 -11.25 -23.45 -7.95
N THR A 258 -12.28 -22.68 -7.66
CA THR A 258 -12.16 -21.24 -7.38
C THR A 258 -11.74 -20.90 -5.95
N ASP A 259 -11.92 -21.77 -4.97
CA ASP A 259 -11.60 -21.44 -3.56
C ASP A 259 -10.12 -21.63 -3.22
N SER A 260 -9.42 -22.58 -3.83
CA SER A 260 -8.01 -22.85 -3.54
C SER A 260 -7.02 -21.88 -4.21
N VAL A 261 -7.40 -21.29 -5.36
CA VAL A 261 -6.52 -20.40 -6.15
C VAL A 261 -6.52 -18.96 -5.62
N LEU A 262 -7.57 -18.57 -4.90
CA LEU A 262 -7.72 -17.21 -4.35
C LEU A 262 -7.37 -17.12 -2.85
N LEU A 263 -7.27 -18.27 -2.18
CA LEU A 263 -6.98 -18.39 -0.75
C LEU A 263 -5.59 -19.01 -0.46
N SER A 264 -4.83 -19.36 -1.49
CA SER A 264 -3.47 -19.92 -1.34
C SER A 264 -2.38 -18.86 -1.44
#